data_d18b0a4c43fe992e3cef3df3de409a43
#
_entry.id   d18b0a4c43fe992e3cef3df3de409a43
#
_cell.length_a   1.000
_cell.length_b   1.000
_cell.length_c   1.000
_cell.angle_alpha   90.00
_cell.angle_beta   90.00
_cell.angle_gamma   90.00
#
_symmetry.space_group_name_H-M   'P 1'
#
loop_
_entity.id
_entity.type
_entity.pdbx_description
1 polymer ?
#
loop_
_entity_poly.entity_id
_entity_poly.type
_entity_poly.pdbx_seq_one_letter_code
_entity_poly.pdbx_strand_id
1 'polypeptide(L)'
;MIVADGSEKRGGTLRARKLLLGGLGLLLLVASGSSFYRHRHLEESVVLSPDVAEVKKLSEYFDGIRGTVNDCNVYFFEGEEPGATLFVMGGTHPEEPGGRLAAWLFAENAVMERGRLIVVLSGNRSATTVTRVGGAYPTDFTIPTDWGAQTFRMGDRWSNPLDQWPDPEVYIHYPSGQSLAYVDIRNLNRVWPGRPDGTLTERTTYAFLELIRRENVDVFIDLHEAELQYPVISTIVTHERGEELAIFVSMMLSDEEFNIGTEYSPKNLHGLSHREVGDASQAISLLFEAPEPFLDATRGRTTREQLLTGVDEFVMKAGEHGLLFEHIDEGGWPIDVRVGRHTSTVLRTMESWTELHPDRPLSCRGVPRYAEVIAEGLGHWLHDPSAAAPGRLVTE
;
A
#
# COMPACT_ATOMS: atom_id res chain seq x y z
N MET A 1 11.27 -48.86 -62.45
CA MET A 1 11.14 -47.46 -62.05
C MET A 1 10.43 -47.42 -60.72
N ILE A 2 11.21 -47.35 -59.62
CA ILE A 2 10.68 -47.42 -58.26
C ILE A 2 10.32 -45.99 -57.86
N VAL A 3 9.01 -45.70 -57.68
CA VAL A 3 8.52 -44.44 -57.11
C VAL A 3 8.75 -44.55 -55.60
N ALA A 4 9.78 -43.83 -55.12
CA ALA A 4 10.05 -43.79 -53.68
C ALA A 4 8.93 -43.02 -52.98
N ASP A 5 8.34 -43.65 -51.96
CA ASP A 5 7.27 -43.16 -51.14
C ASP A 5 7.68 -41.91 -50.31
N GLY A 6 7.20 -40.74 -50.72
CA GLY A 6 7.44 -39.48 -50.04
C GLY A 6 6.52 -39.23 -48.84
N SER A 7 5.60 -40.17 -48.50
CA SER A 7 4.56 -40.01 -47.48
C SER A 7 5.10 -40.20 -46.06
N GLU A 8 6.05 -41.13 -45.86
CA GLU A 8 6.61 -41.40 -44.51
C GLU A 8 7.48 -40.25 -43.98
N LYS A 9 8.24 -39.55 -44.84
CA LYS A 9 9.05 -38.38 -44.41
C LYS A 9 8.21 -37.19 -43.99
N ARG A 10 7.02 -36.98 -44.61
CA ARG A 10 6.09 -35.90 -44.20
C ARG A 10 5.41 -36.19 -42.87
N GLY A 11 5.07 -37.45 -42.56
CA GLY A 11 4.49 -37.87 -41.28
C GLY A 11 5.44 -37.72 -40.12
N GLY A 12 6.72 -38.06 -40.28
CA GLY A 12 7.78 -37.89 -39.27
C GLY A 12 8.04 -36.43 -38.90
N THR A 13 8.12 -35.56 -39.91
CA THR A 13 8.32 -34.10 -39.69
C THR A 13 7.11 -33.43 -39.00
N LEU A 14 5.89 -33.87 -39.31
CA LEU A 14 4.68 -33.35 -38.68
C LEU A 14 4.59 -33.76 -37.20
N ARG A 15 4.94 -35.01 -36.87
CA ARG A 15 5.01 -35.51 -35.48
C ARG A 15 6.09 -34.78 -34.68
N ALA A 16 7.27 -34.58 -35.23
CA ALA A 16 8.36 -33.84 -34.60
C ALA A 16 7.95 -32.38 -34.29
N ARG A 17 7.28 -31.69 -35.23
CA ARG A 17 6.75 -30.34 -35.03
C ARG A 17 5.69 -30.29 -33.93
N LYS A 18 4.77 -31.25 -33.88
CA LYS A 18 3.74 -31.34 -32.81
C LYS A 18 4.37 -31.55 -31.43
N LEU A 19 5.38 -32.43 -31.35
CA LEU A 19 6.11 -32.65 -30.10
C LEU A 19 6.90 -31.42 -29.67
N LEU A 20 7.54 -30.73 -30.60
CA LEU A 20 8.28 -29.48 -30.33
C LEU A 20 7.34 -28.36 -29.86
N LEU A 21 6.19 -28.18 -30.51
CA LEU A 21 5.17 -27.20 -30.09
C LEU A 21 4.56 -27.54 -28.74
N GLY A 22 4.28 -28.84 -28.51
CA GLY A 22 3.79 -29.31 -27.22
C GLY A 22 4.81 -29.11 -26.11
N GLY A 23 6.09 -29.42 -26.38
CA GLY A 23 7.21 -29.15 -25.45
C GLY A 23 7.39 -27.67 -25.13
N LEU A 24 7.36 -26.82 -26.17
CA LEU A 24 7.42 -25.36 -25.99
C LEU A 24 6.23 -24.82 -25.19
N GLY A 25 5.01 -25.28 -25.50
CA GLY A 25 3.81 -24.93 -24.74
C GLY A 25 3.90 -25.32 -23.27
N LEU A 26 4.36 -26.55 -22.98
CA LEU A 26 4.58 -26.99 -21.61
C LEU A 26 5.65 -26.17 -20.89
N LEU A 27 6.75 -25.86 -21.55
CA LEU A 27 7.83 -25.03 -21.00
C LEU A 27 7.31 -23.61 -20.64
N LEU A 28 6.51 -23.00 -21.51
CA LEU A 28 5.88 -21.71 -21.26
C LEU A 28 4.89 -21.76 -20.09
N LEU A 29 4.08 -22.82 -20.01
CA LEU A 29 3.15 -23.02 -18.90
C LEU A 29 3.89 -23.17 -17.56
N VAL A 30 4.95 -23.97 -17.52
CA VAL A 30 5.76 -24.19 -16.31
C VAL A 30 6.48 -22.89 -15.92
N ALA A 31 7.07 -22.18 -16.88
CA ALA A 31 7.76 -20.92 -16.61
C ALA A 31 6.81 -19.84 -16.05
N SER A 32 5.66 -19.65 -16.72
CA SER A 32 4.63 -18.70 -16.27
C SER A 32 4.04 -19.09 -14.91
N GLY A 33 3.64 -20.37 -14.76
CA GLY A 33 3.09 -20.87 -13.49
C GLY A 33 4.07 -20.72 -12.33
N SER A 34 5.36 -21.01 -12.56
CA SER A 34 6.41 -20.80 -11.54
C SER A 34 6.61 -19.32 -11.19
N SER A 35 6.46 -18.42 -12.16
CA SER A 35 6.55 -16.97 -11.90
C SER A 35 5.39 -16.48 -11.03
N PHE A 36 4.15 -16.84 -11.38
CA PHE A 36 2.97 -16.52 -10.57
C PHE A 36 3.02 -17.14 -9.17
N TYR A 37 3.46 -18.39 -9.08
CA TYR A 37 3.61 -19.07 -7.79
C TYR A 37 4.60 -18.34 -6.88
N ARG A 38 5.78 -18.00 -7.40
CA ARG A 38 6.82 -17.27 -6.65
C ARG A 38 6.33 -15.91 -6.19
N HIS A 39 5.65 -15.14 -7.05
CA HIS A 39 5.10 -13.85 -6.68
C HIS A 39 4.05 -14.01 -5.55
N ARG A 40 3.12 -14.97 -5.68
CA ARG A 40 2.08 -15.21 -4.67
C ARG A 40 2.66 -15.65 -3.32
N HIS A 41 3.77 -16.36 -3.30
CA HIS A 41 4.40 -16.93 -2.10
C HIS A 41 5.75 -16.27 -1.75
N LEU A 42 6.01 -15.08 -2.24
CA LEU A 42 7.14 -14.28 -1.78
C LEU A 42 6.91 -13.90 -0.31
N GLU A 43 7.80 -14.31 0.56
CA GLU A 43 7.78 -13.94 1.97
C GLU A 43 8.55 -12.64 2.17
N GLU A 44 7.99 -11.74 2.97
CA GLU A 44 8.60 -10.47 3.33
C GLU A 44 8.80 -10.47 4.85
N SER A 45 10.01 -10.24 5.28
CA SER A 45 10.39 -10.30 6.70
C SER A 45 10.42 -8.91 7.31
N VAL A 46 9.76 -8.74 8.45
CA VAL A 46 9.74 -7.51 9.26
C VAL A 46 10.52 -7.75 10.52
N VAL A 47 11.49 -6.91 10.82
CA VAL A 47 12.23 -6.91 12.09
C VAL A 47 11.54 -5.93 13.03
N LEU A 48 10.77 -6.46 13.97
CA LEU A 48 9.97 -5.63 14.87
C LEU A 48 10.84 -4.74 15.75
N SER A 49 10.47 -3.46 15.86
CA SER A 49 10.99 -2.57 16.89
C SER A 49 10.92 -3.25 18.26
N PRO A 50 11.91 -3.05 19.13
CA PRO A 50 11.84 -3.53 20.51
C PRO A 50 10.59 -3.09 21.27
N ASP A 51 9.96 -2.01 20.83
CA ASP A 51 8.80 -1.38 21.47
C ASP A 51 7.44 -1.95 21.03
N VAL A 52 7.43 -2.87 20.05
CA VAL A 52 6.21 -3.60 19.71
C VAL A 52 5.73 -4.41 20.91
N ALA A 53 4.61 -4.00 21.48
CA ALA A 53 4.00 -4.62 22.64
C ALA A 53 3.26 -5.93 22.28
N GLU A 54 2.57 -5.95 21.16
CA GLU A 54 1.75 -7.08 20.71
C GLU A 54 1.62 -7.11 19.19
N VAL A 55 1.49 -8.31 18.63
CA VAL A 55 1.11 -8.54 17.22
C VAL A 55 -0.15 -9.39 17.23
N LYS A 56 -1.24 -8.85 16.68
CA LYS A 56 -2.52 -9.55 16.51
C LYS A 56 -2.78 -9.87 15.05
N LYS A 57 -3.71 -10.80 14.82
CA LYS A 57 -4.31 -10.98 13.49
C LYS A 57 -5.56 -10.12 13.36
N LEU A 58 -5.79 -9.54 12.19
CA LEU A 58 -7.00 -8.74 11.92
C LEU A 58 -8.28 -9.54 12.18
N SER A 59 -8.24 -10.87 12.00
CA SER A 59 -9.35 -11.79 12.33
C SER A 59 -9.76 -11.80 13.81
N GLU A 60 -8.98 -11.24 14.74
CA GLU A 60 -9.38 -11.08 16.14
C GLU A 60 -10.51 -10.04 16.30
N TYR A 61 -10.62 -9.14 15.33
CA TYR A 61 -11.71 -8.14 15.27
C TYR A 61 -12.93 -8.63 14.49
N PHE A 62 -12.72 -9.50 13.51
CA PHE A 62 -13.79 -10.14 12.75
C PHE A 62 -13.37 -11.51 12.23
N ASP A 63 -13.94 -12.57 12.81
CA ASP A 63 -13.60 -13.96 12.48
C ASP A 63 -13.87 -14.33 11.00
N GLY A 64 -14.74 -13.59 10.31
CA GLY A 64 -15.12 -13.85 8.92
C GLY A 64 -13.98 -13.69 7.90
N ILE A 65 -12.79 -13.19 8.28
CA ILE A 65 -11.59 -13.13 7.44
C ILE A 65 -10.50 -14.11 7.89
N ARG A 66 -10.72 -14.87 8.98
CA ARG A 66 -9.72 -15.79 9.54
C ARG A 66 -9.24 -16.81 8.50
N GLY A 67 -7.92 -16.91 8.37
CA GLY A 67 -7.28 -17.83 7.44
C GLY A 67 -7.40 -17.43 5.96
N THR A 68 -7.96 -16.27 5.66
CA THR A 68 -7.89 -15.68 4.31
C THR A 68 -6.56 -14.95 4.11
N VAL A 69 -6.23 -14.62 2.86
CA VAL A 69 -5.02 -13.84 2.56
C VAL A 69 -5.02 -12.45 3.21
N ASN A 70 -6.19 -11.85 3.46
CA ASN A 70 -6.35 -10.55 4.09
C ASN A 70 -6.38 -10.57 5.62
N ASP A 71 -6.17 -11.73 6.25
CA ASP A 71 -5.96 -11.84 7.70
C ASP A 71 -4.53 -11.39 8.05
N CYS A 72 -4.27 -10.09 7.90
CA CYS A 72 -2.96 -9.46 8.05
C CYS A 72 -2.53 -9.35 9.52
N ASN A 73 -1.24 -9.06 9.73
CA ASN A 73 -0.72 -8.68 11.04
C ASN A 73 -1.11 -7.24 11.37
N VAL A 74 -1.38 -7.00 12.64
CA VAL A 74 -1.65 -5.68 13.24
C VAL A 74 -0.66 -5.51 14.38
N TYR A 75 0.18 -4.48 14.29
CA TYR A 75 1.26 -4.21 15.23
C TYR A 75 0.84 -3.13 16.22
N PHE A 76 0.98 -3.43 17.53
CA PHE A 76 0.59 -2.53 18.62
C PHE A 76 1.81 -2.03 19.36
N PHE A 77 1.82 -0.71 19.62
CA PHE A 77 2.82 -0.03 20.41
C PHE A 77 2.13 0.74 21.52
N GLU A 78 2.65 0.62 22.74
CA GLU A 78 2.11 1.27 23.93
C GLU A 78 3.16 2.22 24.48
N GLY A 79 2.84 3.50 24.60
CA GLY A 79 3.72 4.49 25.24
C GLY A 79 3.79 4.33 26.74
N GLU A 80 4.85 4.84 27.36
CA GLU A 80 5.01 4.85 28.82
C GLU A 80 3.92 5.70 29.51
N GLU A 81 3.46 6.76 28.84
CA GLU A 81 2.40 7.64 29.32
C GLU A 81 1.12 7.43 28.51
N PRO A 82 -0.06 7.42 29.17
CA PRO A 82 -1.33 7.31 28.46
C PRO A 82 -1.60 8.52 27.56
N GLY A 83 -2.34 8.29 26.47
CA GLY A 83 -2.69 9.34 25.53
C GLY A 83 -3.76 8.90 24.54
N ALA A 84 -3.71 9.43 23.32
CA ALA A 84 -4.59 9.03 22.24
C ALA A 84 -4.11 7.74 21.55
N THR A 85 -4.96 7.19 20.68
CA THR A 85 -4.65 6.05 19.84
C THR A 85 -4.60 6.49 18.38
N LEU A 86 -3.43 6.35 17.74
CA LEU A 86 -3.23 6.55 16.31
C LEU A 86 -3.20 5.20 15.59
N PHE A 87 -3.93 5.07 14.49
CA PHE A 87 -3.83 3.94 13.59
C PHE A 87 -3.29 4.37 12.22
N VAL A 88 -2.16 3.79 11.81
CA VAL A 88 -1.51 4.02 10.51
C VAL A 88 -1.64 2.77 9.66
N MET A 89 -2.23 2.91 8.48
CA MET A 89 -2.40 1.83 7.52
C MET A 89 -1.66 2.14 6.22
N GLY A 90 -0.74 1.25 5.83
CA GLY A 90 -0.13 1.21 4.51
C GLY A 90 -0.74 0.13 3.63
N GLY A 91 -0.45 0.16 2.32
CA GLY A 91 -0.78 -0.89 1.39
C GLY A 91 -2.28 -1.14 1.20
N THR A 92 -3.11 -0.13 1.32
CA THR A 92 -4.48 -0.12 0.80
C THR A 92 -4.46 -0.38 -0.70
N HIS A 93 -3.56 0.29 -1.40
CA HIS A 93 -3.17 0.00 -2.77
C HIS A 93 -1.68 -0.41 -2.80
N PRO A 94 -1.35 -1.69 -2.89
CA PRO A 94 0.05 -2.14 -2.91
C PRO A 94 0.86 -1.66 -4.13
N GLU A 95 0.23 -1.18 -5.18
CA GLU A 95 0.90 -0.53 -6.32
C GLU A 95 1.45 0.86 -5.96
N GLU A 96 1.10 1.40 -4.81
CA GLU A 96 1.54 2.66 -4.20
C GLU A 96 2.57 2.32 -3.09
N PRO A 97 3.84 2.00 -3.42
CA PRO A 97 4.77 1.39 -2.47
C PRO A 97 5.24 2.32 -1.35
N GLY A 98 5.20 3.65 -1.53
CA GLY A 98 5.70 4.60 -0.55
C GLY A 98 4.94 4.55 0.77
N GLY A 99 3.61 4.48 0.73
CA GLY A 99 2.78 4.38 1.93
C GLY A 99 3.00 3.08 2.70
N ARG A 100 3.18 1.97 1.96
CA ARG A 100 3.50 0.67 2.56
C ARG A 100 4.86 0.66 3.24
N LEU A 101 5.90 1.20 2.58
CA LEU A 101 7.25 1.28 3.12
C LEU A 101 7.33 2.24 4.32
N ALA A 102 6.57 3.33 4.31
CA ALA A 102 6.48 4.21 5.48
C ALA A 102 5.90 3.47 6.69
N ALA A 103 4.79 2.73 6.52
CA ALA A 103 4.24 1.88 7.58
C ALA A 103 5.27 0.83 8.05
N TRP A 104 6.09 0.31 7.14
CA TRP A 104 7.19 -0.61 7.46
C TRP A 104 8.22 0.04 8.39
N LEU A 105 8.64 1.28 8.09
CA LEU A 105 9.57 2.01 8.96
C LEU A 105 9.00 2.23 10.36
N PHE A 106 7.69 2.48 10.49
CA PHE A 106 7.06 2.54 11.81
C PHE A 106 7.13 1.20 12.53
N ALA A 107 6.84 0.08 11.87
CA ALA A 107 6.89 -1.24 12.50
C ALA A 107 8.29 -1.63 12.98
N GLU A 108 9.34 -1.23 12.26
CA GLU A 108 10.72 -1.56 12.58
C GLU A 108 11.40 -0.58 13.55
N ASN A 109 10.99 0.71 13.57
CA ASN A 109 11.76 1.75 14.26
C ASN A 109 10.98 2.51 15.34
N ALA A 110 9.64 2.47 15.34
CA ALA A 110 8.86 3.26 16.27
C ALA A 110 9.13 2.90 17.73
N VAL A 111 9.34 3.91 18.57
CA VAL A 111 9.39 3.82 20.03
C VAL A 111 8.37 4.84 20.54
N MET A 112 7.27 4.34 21.09
CA MET A 112 6.20 5.19 21.63
C MET A 112 6.55 5.71 23.01
N GLU A 113 6.45 7.01 23.20
CA GLU A 113 6.64 7.65 24.50
C GLU A 113 5.30 7.96 25.18
N ARG A 114 4.32 8.46 24.41
CA ARG A 114 2.99 8.82 24.89
C ARG A 114 1.90 8.35 23.94
N GLY A 115 0.84 7.79 24.49
CA GLY A 115 -0.30 7.28 23.74
C GLY A 115 -0.02 5.91 23.13
N ARG A 116 -0.78 5.55 22.11
CA ARG A 116 -0.73 4.24 21.45
C ARG A 116 -0.59 4.41 19.95
N LEU A 117 0.16 3.53 19.31
CA LEU A 117 0.24 3.42 17.86
C LEU A 117 -0.18 2.02 17.41
N ILE A 118 -1.01 1.95 16.40
CA ILE A 118 -1.39 0.72 15.69
C ILE A 118 -0.86 0.85 14.27
N VAL A 119 -0.21 -0.18 13.75
CA VAL A 119 0.34 -0.18 12.39
C VAL A 119 -0.14 -1.41 11.62
N VAL A 120 -0.52 -1.22 10.37
CA VAL A 120 -0.77 -2.27 9.39
C VAL A 120 0.05 -1.98 8.14
N LEU A 121 0.86 -2.95 7.69
CA LEU A 121 1.77 -2.75 6.55
C LEU A 121 1.07 -2.94 5.21
N SER A 122 0.09 -3.83 5.15
CA SER A 122 -0.61 -4.21 3.91
C SER A 122 -2.10 -4.38 4.17
N GLY A 123 -2.85 -3.27 4.08
CA GLY A 123 -4.31 -3.27 4.28
C GLY A 123 -5.04 -4.19 3.30
N ASN A 124 -4.60 -4.24 2.03
CA ASN A 124 -5.09 -5.19 1.03
C ASN A 124 -4.00 -6.21 0.68
N ARG A 125 -3.74 -7.15 1.56
CA ARG A 125 -2.70 -8.16 1.36
C ARG A 125 -2.97 -9.05 0.13
N SER A 126 -4.21 -9.30 -0.23
CA SER A 126 -4.57 -10.01 -1.46
C SER A 126 -4.04 -9.30 -2.70
N ALA A 127 -4.12 -7.98 -2.74
CA ALA A 127 -3.61 -7.18 -3.86
C ALA A 127 -2.07 -7.19 -3.97
N THR A 128 -1.32 -7.52 -2.91
CA THR A 128 0.14 -7.71 -2.99
C THR A 128 0.52 -8.99 -3.75
N THR A 129 -0.40 -9.92 -3.97
CA THR A 129 -0.15 -11.23 -4.59
C THR A 129 -0.40 -11.26 -6.09
N VAL A 130 -0.69 -10.13 -6.69
CA VAL A 130 -0.95 -9.93 -8.11
C VAL A 130 -0.39 -8.58 -8.56
N THR A 131 -0.05 -8.47 -9.83
CA THR A 131 0.26 -7.18 -10.47
C THR A 131 -0.63 -6.98 -11.66
N ARG A 132 -0.67 -5.77 -12.22
CA ARG A 132 -1.49 -5.46 -13.39
C ARG A 132 -1.23 -6.41 -14.55
N VAL A 133 -2.31 -6.79 -15.21
CA VAL A 133 -2.32 -7.70 -16.37
C VAL A 133 -1.42 -7.18 -17.47
N GLY A 134 -0.69 -8.10 -18.11
CA GLY A 134 0.23 -7.78 -19.21
C GLY A 134 1.62 -7.34 -18.74
N GLY A 135 1.93 -7.45 -17.44
CA GLY A 135 3.23 -7.09 -16.88
C GLY A 135 3.49 -5.58 -16.93
N ALA A 136 2.43 -4.78 -16.73
CA ALA A 136 2.53 -3.33 -16.65
C ALA A 136 3.41 -2.90 -15.47
N TYR A 137 3.41 -3.67 -14.37
CA TYR A 137 4.30 -3.50 -13.23
C TYR A 137 5.22 -4.71 -13.05
N PRO A 138 6.41 -4.54 -12.43
CA PRO A 138 7.23 -5.67 -11.97
C PRO A 138 6.52 -6.40 -10.82
N THR A 139 6.90 -7.65 -10.55
CA THR A 139 6.34 -8.43 -9.43
C THR A 139 6.90 -8.05 -8.07
N ASP A 140 8.08 -7.45 -8.09
CA ASP A 140 8.88 -7.10 -6.93
C ASP A 140 9.85 -5.97 -7.28
N PHE A 141 10.39 -5.34 -6.24
CA PHE A 141 11.49 -4.38 -6.33
C PHE A 141 12.41 -4.57 -5.12
N THR A 142 13.61 -4.02 -5.19
CA THR A 142 14.64 -4.25 -4.18
C THR A 142 15.22 -2.91 -3.72
N ILE A 143 15.25 -2.70 -2.41
CA ILE A 143 15.88 -1.55 -1.76
C ILE A 143 17.30 -1.98 -1.33
N PRO A 144 18.36 -1.27 -1.76
CA PRO A 144 19.70 -1.43 -1.19
C PRO A 144 19.69 -1.07 0.30
N THR A 145 20.36 -1.84 1.15
CA THR A 145 20.44 -1.62 2.60
C THR A 145 21.88 -1.69 3.07
N ASP A 146 22.18 -1.23 4.29
CA ASP A 146 23.53 -1.31 4.88
C ASP A 146 24.03 -2.75 5.05
N TRP A 147 23.11 -3.73 5.11
CA TRP A 147 23.40 -5.15 5.26
C TRP A 147 23.29 -5.95 3.95
N GLY A 148 22.98 -5.28 2.83
CA GLY A 148 22.85 -5.90 1.50
C GLY A 148 21.66 -5.37 0.71
N ALA A 149 20.56 -6.10 0.68
CA ALA A 149 19.36 -5.67 -0.03
C ALA A 149 18.11 -6.37 0.51
N GLN A 150 16.98 -5.65 0.54
CA GLN A 150 15.66 -6.19 0.89
C GLN A 150 14.73 -6.13 -0.32
N THR A 151 14.06 -7.25 -0.60
CA THR A 151 13.09 -7.35 -1.69
C THR A 151 11.68 -7.21 -1.15
N PHE A 152 10.90 -6.36 -1.80
CA PHE A 152 9.51 -6.11 -1.51
C PHE A 152 8.63 -6.50 -2.68
N ARG A 153 7.39 -6.94 -2.40
CA ARG A 153 6.38 -7.14 -3.42
C ARG A 153 5.96 -5.81 -4.02
N MET A 154 5.77 -5.82 -5.31
CA MET A 154 4.85 -4.89 -5.96
C MET A 154 3.46 -5.54 -6.00
N GLY A 155 2.41 -4.75 -6.01
CA GLY A 155 1.05 -5.23 -6.04
C GLY A 155 0.19 -4.55 -7.11
N ASP A 156 -1.09 -4.62 -6.89
CA ASP A 156 -2.13 -3.96 -7.67
C ASP A 156 -3.04 -3.15 -6.74
N ARG A 157 -3.95 -2.37 -7.28
CA ARG A 157 -5.03 -1.67 -6.58
C ARG A 157 -6.14 -2.62 -6.14
N TRP A 158 -6.33 -3.71 -6.87
CA TRP A 158 -7.44 -4.63 -6.68
C TRP A 158 -6.99 -5.96 -6.07
N SER A 159 -7.76 -6.46 -5.11
CA SER A 159 -7.59 -7.81 -4.58
C SER A 159 -7.47 -8.83 -5.70
N ASN A 160 -6.63 -9.85 -5.50
CA ASN A 160 -6.38 -10.90 -6.49
C ASN A 160 -7.68 -11.65 -6.84
N PRO A 161 -8.00 -11.82 -8.13
CA PRO A 161 -9.16 -12.61 -8.54
C PRO A 161 -9.18 -14.06 -8.03
N LEU A 162 -8.01 -14.63 -7.70
CA LEU A 162 -7.93 -15.96 -7.10
C LEU A 162 -8.48 -16.00 -5.66
N ASP A 163 -8.56 -14.86 -4.99
CA ASP A 163 -9.05 -14.75 -3.61
C ASP A 163 -10.50 -14.26 -3.55
N GLN A 164 -10.93 -13.55 -4.61
CA GLN A 164 -12.29 -13.00 -4.71
C GLN A 164 -12.80 -13.08 -6.14
N TRP A 165 -13.66 -14.04 -6.44
CA TRP A 165 -14.28 -14.24 -7.75
C TRP A 165 -15.66 -14.93 -7.60
N PRO A 166 -16.64 -14.64 -8.48
CA PRO A 166 -16.62 -13.69 -9.60
C PRO A 166 -16.86 -12.22 -9.17
N ASP A 167 -16.44 -11.28 -10.03
CA ASP A 167 -16.87 -9.89 -9.91
C ASP A 167 -18.35 -9.79 -10.33
N PRO A 168 -19.14 -8.87 -9.75
CA PRO A 168 -20.49 -8.58 -10.21
C PRO A 168 -20.47 -7.88 -11.58
N GLU A 169 -21.57 -7.91 -12.32
CA GLU A 169 -21.71 -7.09 -13.55
C GLU A 169 -21.74 -5.59 -13.24
N VAL A 170 -22.31 -5.23 -12.09
CA VAL A 170 -22.39 -3.86 -11.58
C VAL A 170 -22.09 -3.90 -10.08
N TYR A 171 -21.21 -3.04 -9.62
CA TYR A 171 -20.98 -2.88 -8.18
C TYR A 171 -21.84 -1.74 -7.63
N ILE A 172 -22.67 -2.07 -6.65
CA ILE A 172 -23.47 -1.12 -5.87
C ILE A 172 -22.89 -1.05 -4.48
N HIS A 173 -22.34 0.09 -4.14
CA HIS A 173 -21.69 0.33 -2.85
C HIS A 173 -22.68 0.22 -1.69
N TYR A 174 -22.30 -0.51 -0.65
CA TYR A 174 -23.03 -0.60 0.61
C TYR A 174 -22.38 0.35 1.64
N PRO A 175 -23.15 1.18 2.38
CA PRO A 175 -24.63 1.25 2.39
C PRO A 175 -25.22 2.33 1.47
N SER A 176 -24.42 3.12 0.75
CA SER A 176 -24.90 4.34 0.07
C SER A 176 -25.77 4.07 -1.16
N GLY A 177 -25.68 2.89 -1.78
CA GLY A 177 -26.34 2.60 -3.04
C GLY A 177 -25.67 3.24 -4.26
N GLN A 178 -24.52 3.87 -4.12
CA GLN A 178 -23.76 4.45 -5.23
C GLN A 178 -23.32 3.36 -6.20
N SER A 179 -23.51 3.58 -7.50
CA SER A 179 -22.98 2.71 -8.55
C SER A 179 -21.53 3.06 -8.82
N LEU A 180 -20.64 2.08 -8.76
CA LEU A 180 -19.21 2.17 -9.01
C LEU A 180 -18.81 1.21 -10.16
N ALA A 181 -17.56 1.29 -10.61
CA ALA A 181 -17.06 0.34 -11.59
C ALA A 181 -17.09 -1.10 -11.02
N TYR A 182 -17.42 -2.08 -11.86
CA TYR A 182 -17.61 -3.45 -11.38
C TYR A 182 -16.38 -4.02 -10.66
N VAL A 183 -15.17 -3.63 -11.09
CA VAL A 183 -13.90 -4.07 -10.50
C VAL A 183 -13.64 -3.44 -9.12
N ASP A 184 -14.28 -2.31 -8.80
CA ASP A 184 -14.10 -1.60 -7.54
C ASP A 184 -14.58 -2.38 -6.31
N ILE A 185 -15.38 -3.45 -6.50
CA ILE A 185 -15.69 -4.40 -5.43
C ILE A 185 -14.42 -5.09 -4.87
N ARG A 186 -13.29 -5.05 -5.59
CA ARG A 186 -11.98 -5.57 -5.17
C ARG A 186 -11.01 -4.48 -4.73
N ASN A 187 -11.38 -3.19 -4.85
CA ASN A 187 -10.59 -2.06 -4.39
C ASN A 187 -10.92 -1.75 -2.93
N LEU A 188 -9.92 -1.90 -2.03
CA LEU A 188 -10.14 -1.66 -0.60
C LEU A 188 -10.65 -0.24 -0.34
N ASN A 189 -10.18 0.76 -1.08
CA ASN A 189 -10.60 2.15 -0.96
C ASN A 189 -11.84 2.51 -1.81
N ARG A 190 -12.71 1.51 -2.08
CA ARG A 190 -14.04 1.69 -2.71
C ARG A 190 -15.13 0.89 -2.00
N VAL A 191 -14.77 0.17 -0.93
CA VAL A 191 -15.70 -0.75 -0.25
C VAL A 191 -15.89 -0.44 1.24
N TRP A 192 -15.29 0.63 1.77
CA TRP A 192 -15.59 1.09 3.13
C TRP A 192 -17.06 1.54 3.24
N PRO A 193 -17.74 1.34 4.39
CA PRO A 193 -17.27 0.80 5.66
C PRO A 193 -17.22 -0.74 5.70
N GLY A 194 -17.55 -1.41 4.59
CA GLY A 194 -17.63 -2.85 4.50
C GLY A 194 -18.88 -3.45 5.14
N ARG A 195 -18.99 -4.78 5.11
CA ARG A 195 -20.08 -5.53 5.74
C ARG A 195 -19.66 -6.97 6.03
N PRO A 196 -20.23 -7.60 7.08
CA PRO A 196 -19.80 -8.93 7.54
C PRO A 196 -20.15 -10.07 6.57
N ASP A 197 -21.17 -9.91 5.75
CA ASP A 197 -21.67 -10.88 4.76
C ASP A 197 -21.22 -10.56 3.31
N GLY A 198 -20.29 -9.62 3.15
CA GLY A 198 -19.80 -9.17 1.86
C GLY A 198 -18.70 -10.04 1.24
N THR A 199 -18.10 -9.51 0.18
CA THR A 199 -16.91 -10.10 -0.47
C THR A 199 -15.72 -10.09 0.47
N LEU A 200 -14.59 -10.71 0.07
CA LEU A 200 -13.37 -10.67 0.89
C LEU A 200 -12.95 -9.22 1.18
N THR A 201 -12.95 -8.35 0.18
CA THR A 201 -12.52 -6.97 0.33
C THR A 201 -13.46 -6.16 1.24
N GLU A 202 -14.80 -6.32 1.10
CA GLU A 202 -15.79 -5.70 2.00
C GLU A 202 -15.66 -6.22 3.44
N ARG A 203 -15.40 -7.51 3.64
CA ARG A 203 -15.17 -8.10 4.96
C ARG A 203 -13.88 -7.60 5.59
N THR A 204 -12.86 -7.30 4.79
CA THR A 204 -11.59 -6.76 5.26
C THR A 204 -11.78 -5.34 5.80
N THR A 205 -12.45 -4.46 5.06
CA THR A 205 -12.75 -3.10 5.57
C THR A 205 -13.66 -3.13 6.80
N TYR A 206 -14.63 -4.05 6.83
CA TYR A 206 -15.46 -4.25 8.03
C TYR A 206 -14.60 -4.65 9.25
N ALA A 207 -13.62 -5.55 9.07
CA ALA A 207 -12.71 -5.95 10.14
C ALA A 207 -11.85 -4.77 10.65
N PHE A 208 -11.34 -3.93 9.75
CA PHE A 208 -10.63 -2.70 10.12
C PHE A 208 -11.54 -1.70 10.86
N LEU A 209 -12.78 -1.55 10.43
CA LEU A 209 -13.72 -0.69 11.14
C LEU A 209 -14.01 -1.19 12.56
N GLU A 210 -14.12 -2.51 12.74
CA GLU A 210 -14.26 -3.12 14.07
C GLU A 210 -13.00 -2.96 14.93
N LEU A 211 -11.80 -3.03 14.33
CA LEU A 211 -10.54 -2.67 15.00
C LEU A 211 -10.59 -1.20 15.47
N ILE A 212 -10.89 -0.26 14.57
CA ILE A 212 -10.98 1.18 14.89
C ILE A 212 -11.92 1.43 16.07
N ARG A 213 -13.08 0.76 16.07
CA ARG A 213 -14.09 0.92 17.13
C ARG A 213 -13.65 0.31 18.47
N ARG A 214 -13.13 -0.93 18.45
CA ARG A 214 -12.77 -1.66 19.68
C ARG A 214 -11.51 -1.14 20.34
N GLU A 215 -10.55 -0.65 19.55
CA GLU A 215 -9.33 -0.04 20.07
C GLU A 215 -9.49 1.45 20.40
N ASN A 216 -10.70 2.01 20.20
CA ASN A 216 -11.00 3.42 20.43
C ASN A 216 -9.99 4.34 19.72
N VAL A 217 -9.77 4.11 18.43
CA VAL A 217 -8.85 4.90 17.62
C VAL A 217 -9.34 6.35 17.55
N ASP A 218 -8.46 7.30 17.89
CA ASP A 218 -8.74 8.73 17.82
C ASP A 218 -8.45 9.30 16.43
N VAL A 219 -7.32 8.86 15.83
CA VAL A 219 -6.90 9.28 14.50
C VAL A 219 -6.58 8.04 13.66
N PHE A 220 -7.17 7.95 12.50
CA PHE A 220 -6.87 6.94 11.47
C PHE A 220 -6.20 7.61 10.28
N ILE A 221 -5.09 7.06 9.82
CA ILE A 221 -4.32 7.54 8.67
C ILE A 221 -4.20 6.40 7.65
N ASP A 222 -4.64 6.66 6.42
CA ASP A 222 -4.46 5.79 5.26
C ASP A 222 -3.40 6.39 4.33
N LEU A 223 -2.31 5.64 4.09
CA LEU A 223 -1.15 6.13 3.32
C LEU A 223 -1.27 5.72 1.86
N HIS A 224 -1.39 6.72 0.99
CA HIS A 224 -1.58 6.59 -0.45
C HIS A 224 -0.57 7.38 -1.27
N GLU A 225 -0.52 7.07 -2.54
CA GLU A 225 0.20 7.84 -3.55
C GLU A 225 -0.73 8.11 -4.73
N ALA A 226 -0.56 9.25 -5.38
CA ALA A 226 -1.37 9.64 -6.53
C ALA A 226 -0.53 10.11 -7.72
N GLU A 227 -1.13 10.06 -8.91
CA GLU A 227 -0.51 10.54 -10.13
C GLU A 227 -0.34 12.07 -10.12
N LEU A 228 0.74 12.57 -10.74
CA LEU A 228 1.04 14.00 -10.80
C LEU A 228 0.00 14.83 -11.57
N GLN A 229 -0.81 14.20 -12.42
CA GLN A 229 -1.93 14.83 -13.12
C GLN A 229 -3.23 14.81 -12.31
N TYR A 230 -3.22 14.28 -11.09
CA TYR A 230 -4.41 14.21 -10.23
C TYR A 230 -4.50 15.45 -9.33
N PRO A 231 -5.65 16.12 -9.24
CA PRO A 231 -5.75 17.40 -8.53
C PRO A 231 -5.62 17.30 -7.00
N VAL A 232 -5.72 16.13 -6.42
CA VAL A 232 -5.53 15.87 -4.97
C VAL A 232 -4.15 15.30 -4.64
N ILE A 233 -3.18 15.51 -5.51
CA ILE A 233 -1.78 15.16 -5.26
C ILE A 233 -1.15 16.02 -4.16
N SER A 234 -0.17 15.51 -3.43
CA SER A 234 0.51 16.21 -2.31
C SER A 234 -0.49 16.80 -1.31
N THR A 235 -1.45 15.98 -0.86
CA THR A 235 -2.63 16.46 -0.14
C THR A 235 -2.99 15.53 1.03
N ILE A 236 -3.48 16.13 2.12
CA ILE A 236 -4.19 15.44 3.19
C ILE A 236 -5.69 15.55 2.87
N VAL A 237 -6.32 14.43 2.50
CA VAL A 237 -7.77 14.37 2.34
C VAL A 237 -8.40 14.01 3.68
N THR A 238 -9.33 14.82 4.16
CA THR A 238 -9.90 14.66 5.49
C THR A 238 -11.43 14.66 5.53
N HIS A 239 -11.99 13.89 6.46
CA HIS A 239 -13.37 14.08 6.89
C HIS A 239 -13.53 15.46 7.56
N GLU A 240 -14.74 16.05 7.54
CA GLU A 240 -15.01 17.39 8.11
C GLU A 240 -14.55 17.53 9.57
N ARG A 241 -14.59 16.44 10.34
CA ARG A 241 -14.14 16.45 11.75
C ARG A 241 -12.63 16.56 11.91
N GLY A 242 -11.86 16.26 10.86
CA GLY A 242 -10.41 16.32 10.86
C GLY A 242 -9.83 17.60 10.26
N GLU A 243 -10.67 18.57 9.86
CA GLU A 243 -10.25 19.79 9.20
C GLU A 243 -9.18 20.55 9.98
N GLU A 244 -9.43 20.83 11.25
CA GLU A 244 -8.52 21.57 12.11
C GLU A 244 -7.16 20.87 12.23
N LEU A 245 -7.17 19.56 12.45
CA LEU A 245 -5.95 18.75 12.52
C LEU A 245 -5.19 18.76 11.19
N ALA A 246 -5.89 18.54 10.07
CA ALA A 246 -5.25 18.49 8.74
C ALA A 246 -4.59 19.82 8.36
N ILE A 247 -5.27 20.94 8.62
CA ILE A 247 -4.73 22.30 8.38
C ILE A 247 -3.50 22.52 9.25
N PHE A 248 -3.58 22.16 10.54
CA PHE A 248 -2.45 22.35 11.44
C PHE A 248 -1.24 21.50 11.05
N VAL A 249 -1.43 20.24 10.66
CA VAL A 249 -0.38 19.37 10.10
C VAL A 249 0.26 20.01 8.85
N SER A 250 -0.56 20.46 7.91
CA SER A 250 -0.08 21.13 6.69
C SER A 250 0.76 22.37 7.01
N MET A 251 0.35 23.17 8.01
CA MET A 251 1.12 24.33 8.46
C MET A 251 2.45 23.94 9.10
N MET A 252 2.46 22.90 9.95
CA MET A 252 3.71 22.43 10.59
C MET A 252 4.67 21.79 9.60
N LEU A 253 4.20 21.22 8.50
CA LEU A 253 5.04 20.67 7.44
C LEU A 253 5.73 21.73 6.60
N SER A 254 5.31 23.00 6.69
CA SER A 254 6.04 24.11 6.03
C SER A 254 7.48 24.29 6.52
N ASP A 255 7.81 23.75 7.69
CA ASP A 255 9.17 23.73 8.24
C ASP A 255 10.03 22.59 7.69
N GLU A 256 9.41 21.62 7.01
CA GLU A 256 10.09 20.55 6.28
C GLU A 256 10.42 21.04 4.85
N GLU A 257 11.23 20.31 4.11
CA GLU A 257 11.61 20.69 2.74
C GLU A 257 10.54 20.37 1.68
N PHE A 258 9.28 20.17 2.12
CA PHE A 258 8.14 19.93 1.23
C PHE A 258 6.85 20.54 1.78
N ASN A 259 5.88 20.72 0.88
CA ASN A 259 4.55 21.18 1.23
C ASN A 259 3.53 20.05 0.98
N ILE A 260 2.45 20.06 1.78
CA ILE A 260 1.29 19.23 1.60
C ILE A 260 0.02 20.09 1.76
N GLY A 261 -0.91 19.98 0.83
CA GLY A 261 -2.19 20.67 0.88
C GLY A 261 -3.20 19.95 1.76
N THR A 262 -4.40 20.52 1.85
CA THR A 262 -5.55 19.90 2.51
C THR A 262 -6.78 19.95 1.61
N GLU A 263 -7.51 18.84 1.55
CA GLU A 263 -8.77 18.74 0.79
C GLU A 263 -9.85 18.05 1.62
N TYR A 264 -11.09 18.44 1.36
CA TYR A 264 -12.23 17.80 2.02
C TYR A 264 -12.66 16.54 1.29
N SER A 265 -12.94 15.51 2.07
CA SER A 265 -13.64 14.33 1.60
C SER A 265 -15.02 14.71 1.06
N PRO A 266 -15.32 14.50 -0.24
CA PRO A 266 -16.63 14.83 -0.79
C PRO A 266 -17.75 14.00 -0.13
N LYS A 267 -18.83 14.68 0.29
CA LYS A 267 -19.96 14.02 0.98
C LYS A 267 -20.74 13.01 0.13
N ASN A 268 -20.64 13.13 -1.17
CA ASN A 268 -21.35 12.29 -2.14
C ASN A 268 -20.44 11.26 -2.82
N LEU A 269 -19.20 11.10 -2.32
CA LEU A 269 -18.27 10.10 -2.81
C LEU A 269 -18.06 9.05 -1.73
N HIS A 270 -18.61 7.86 -1.95
CA HIS A 270 -18.66 6.78 -0.99
C HIS A 270 -17.66 5.66 -1.28
N GLY A 271 -17.39 4.84 -0.26
CA GLY A 271 -16.50 3.69 -0.34
C GLY A 271 -15.04 3.98 -0.01
N LEU A 272 -14.67 5.24 0.26
CA LEU A 272 -13.31 5.66 0.58
C LEU A 272 -13.08 5.71 2.09
N SER A 273 -11.87 5.35 2.51
CA SER A 273 -11.47 5.30 3.93
C SER A 273 -11.66 6.65 4.63
N HIS A 274 -11.20 7.73 4.01
CA HIS A 274 -11.31 9.09 4.54
C HIS A 274 -12.76 9.59 4.72
N ARG A 275 -13.74 9.01 3.99
CA ARG A 275 -15.16 9.34 4.16
C ARG A 275 -15.82 8.41 5.17
N GLU A 276 -15.77 7.11 4.87
CA GLU A 276 -16.60 6.13 5.58
C GLU A 276 -16.13 5.86 7.01
N VAL A 277 -14.81 5.91 7.30
CA VAL A 277 -14.30 5.77 8.66
C VAL A 277 -14.77 6.95 9.51
N GLY A 278 -14.73 8.17 8.96
CA GLY A 278 -15.28 9.35 9.61
C GLY A 278 -16.78 9.25 9.88
N ASP A 279 -17.56 8.77 8.92
CA ASP A 279 -19.01 8.63 9.08
C ASP A 279 -19.39 7.47 10.02
N ALA A 280 -18.63 6.38 10.02
CA ALA A 280 -18.98 5.14 10.72
C ALA A 280 -18.30 4.93 12.09
N SER A 281 -17.39 5.83 12.50
CA SER A 281 -16.67 5.75 13.78
C SER A 281 -16.53 7.13 14.44
N GLN A 282 -15.84 7.19 15.60
CA GLN A 282 -15.46 8.45 16.23
C GLN A 282 -14.08 8.95 15.79
N ALA A 283 -13.30 8.13 15.08
CA ALA A 283 -11.96 8.49 14.63
C ALA A 283 -11.98 9.67 13.66
N ILE A 284 -11.01 10.56 13.79
CA ILE A 284 -10.64 11.49 12.72
C ILE A 284 -9.98 10.67 11.62
N SER A 285 -10.50 10.76 10.40
CA SER A 285 -9.99 10.01 9.26
C SER A 285 -9.24 10.92 8.31
N LEU A 286 -7.97 10.60 8.08
CA LEU A 286 -7.06 11.28 7.17
C LEU A 286 -6.55 10.29 6.12
N LEU A 287 -6.33 10.78 4.91
CA LEU A 287 -5.68 10.04 3.84
C LEU A 287 -4.58 10.93 3.25
N PHE A 288 -3.36 10.41 3.12
CA PHE A 288 -2.20 11.15 2.63
C PHE A 288 -1.83 10.70 1.23
N GLU A 289 -1.72 11.66 0.30
CA GLU A 289 -1.34 11.41 -1.09
C GLU A 289 0.08 11.94 -1.36
N ALA A 290 1.05 11.03 -1.53
CA ALA A 290 2.38 11.39 -2.00
C ALA A 290 2.47 11.27 -3.54
N PRO A 291 3.37 12.01 -4.21
CA PRO A 291 3.49 11.97 -5.67
C PRO A 291 4.08 10.67 -6.21
N GLU A 292 3.40 10.02 -7.15
CA GLU A 292 3.88 8.83 -7.86
C GLU A 292 3.68 8.97 -9.38
N PRO A 293 4.75 9.17 -10.19
CA PRO A 293 4.60 9.53 -11.60
C PRO A 293 4.21 8.40 -12.54
N PHE A 294 4.26 7.14 -12.10
CA PHE A 294 4.00 5.98 -12.97
C PHE A 294 2.66 5.28 -12.71
N LEU A 295 1.88 5.74 -11.75
CA LEU A 295 0.59 5.15 -11.41
C LEU A 295 -0.43 5.42 -12.53
N ASP A 296 -1.28 4.43 -12.81
CA ASP A 296 -2.42 4.49 -13.76
C ASP A 296 -2.16 5.09 -15.16
N ALA A 297 -0.92 5.45 -15.47
CA ALA A 297 -0.59 6.06 -16.74
C ALA A 297 -0.73 5.08 -17.92
N THR A 298 -1.39 5.52 -18.99
CA THR A 298 -1.51 4.77 -20.25
C THR A 298 -0.23 4.90 -21.09
N ARG A 299 0.86 4.40 -20.57
CA ARG A 299 2.19 4.43 -21.15
C ARG A 299 2.78 3.02 -21.22
N GLY A 300 4.05 2.89 -21.46
CA GLY A 300 4.72 1.61 -21.48
C GLY A 300 4.77 0.91 -20.11
N ARG A 301 5.48 -0.21 -20.07
CA ARG A 301 5.70 -1.00 -18.86
C ARG A 301 6.50 -0.20 -17.83
N THR A 302 6.05 -0.20 -16.58
CA THR A 302 6.82 0.31 -15.44
C THR A 302 8.00 -0.62 -15.13
N THR A 303 9.17 -0.05 -14.91
CA THR A 303 10.38 -0.79 -14.54
C THR A 303 10.68 -0.69 -13.05
N ARG A 304 11.51 -1.57 -12.51
CA ARG A 304 12.00 -1.45 -11.13
C ARG A 304 12.76 -0.15 -10.89
N GLU A 305 13.48 0.33 -11.89
CA GLU A 305 14.19 1.60 -11.83
C GLU A 305 13.22 2.78 -11.67
N GLN A 306 12.14 2.81 -12.47
CA GLN A 306 11.10 3.85 -12.33
C GLN A 306 10.41 3.83 -10.95
N LEU A 307 10.17 2.64 -10.37
CA LEU A 307 9.62 2.53 -9.02
C LEU A 307 10.51 3.20 -7.96
N LEU A 308 11.83 3.07 -8.11
CA LEU A 308 12.81 3.61 -7.17
C LEU A 308 13.12 5.08 -7.40
N THR A 309 13.34 5.47 -8.67
CA THR A 309 13.76 6.84 -9.02
C THR A 309 12.59 7.79 -9.18
N GLY A 310 11.40 7.28 -9.49
CA GLY A 310 10.26 8.13 -9.82
C GLY A 310 10.46 8.99 -11.06
N VAL A 311 11.40 8.64 -11.95
CA VAL A 311 11.65 9.34 -13.21
C VAL A 311 10.83 8.72 -14.33
N ASP A 312 10.02 9.50 -14.99
CA ASP A 312 9.20 9.08 -16.11
C ASP A 312 9.17 10.12 -17.23
N GLU A 313 9.80 9.78 -18.36
CA GLU A 313 9.90 10.68 -19.52
C GLU A 313 8.54 11.08 -20.13
N PHE A 314 7.54 10.19 -20.07
CA PHE A 314 6.21 10.52 -20.59
C PHE A 314 5.53 11.55 -19.69
N VAL A 315 5.62 11.39 -18.37
CA VAL A 315 5.05 12.31 -17.39
C VAL A 315 5.80 13.65 -17.41
N MET A 316 7.13 13.64 -17.55
CA MET A 316 7.92 14.86 -17.72
C MET A 316 7.46 15.69 -18.94
N LYS A 317 7.21 15.03 -20.08
CA LYS A 317 6.63 15.67 -21.27
C LYS A 317 5.22 16.23 -21.02
N ALA A 318 4.40 15.55 -20.25
CA ALA A 318 3.11 16.06 -19.84
C ALA A 318 3.25 17.36 -19.01
N GLY A 319 4.27 17.42 -18.15
CA GLY A 319 4.62 18.61 -17.38
C GLY A 319 5.01 19.81 -18.28
N GLU A 320 5.80 19.59 -19.34
CA GLU A 320 6.13 20.61 -20.34
C GLU A 320 4.89 21.21 -21.03
N HIS A 321 3.81 20.45 -21.09
CA HIS A 321 2.52 20.89 -21.64
C HIS A 321 1.53 21.45 -20.60
N GLY A 322 1.95 21.59 -19.34
CA GLY A 322 1.10 22.11 -18.25
C GLY A 322 -0.06 21.19 -17.85
N LEU A 323 0.10 19.87 -18.00
CA LEU A 323 -0.92 18.86 -17.72
C LEU A 323 -0.83 18.27 -16.32
N LEU A 324 0.10 18.75 -15.50
CA LEU A 324 0.35 18.22 -14.16
C LEU A 324 -0.02 19.25 -13.09
N PHE A 325 -0.47 18.79 -11.95
CA PHE A 325 -0.68 19.57 -10.72
C PHE A 325 0.58 19.59 -9.84
N GLU A 326 1.44 18.57 -9.95
CA GLU A 326 2.71 18.51 -9.25
C GLU A 326 3.87 18.51 -10.25
N HIS A 327 4.96 19.19 -9.90
CA HIS A 327 6.12 19.29 -10.78
C HIS A 327 6.93 18.00 -10.82
N ILE A 328 7.55 17.72 -11.96
CA ILE A 328 8.54 16.65 -12.13
C ILE A 328 9.70 17.17 -13.00
N ASP A 329 10.92 16.87 -12.59
CA ASP A 329 12.15 17.14 -13.35
C ASP A 329 12.98 15.86 -13.52
N GLU A 330 14.23 16.01 -13.93
CA GLU A 330 15.18 14.89 -14.12
C GLU A 330 15.48 14.13 -12.81
N GLY A 331 15.28 14.73 -11.64
CA GLY A 331 15.40 14.08 -10.33
C GLY A 331 14.24 13.13 -10.01
N GLY A 332 13.10 13.31 -10.67
CA GLY A 332 11.90 12.50 -10.48
C GLY A 332 11.27 12.63 -9.09
N TRP A 333 10.61 11.56 -8.65
CA TRP A 333 10.04 11.39 -7.32
C TRP A 333 10.57 10.09 -6.69
N PRO A 334 11.83 10.08 -6.22
CA PRO A 334 12.47 8.90 -5.65
C PRO A 334 11.65 8.28 -4.50
N ILE A 335 11.79 6.98 -4.31
CA ILE A 335 11.08 6.27 -3.23
C ILE A 335 11.42 6.85 -1.85
N ASP A 336 12.65 7.31 -1.64
CA ASP A 336 13.09 7.96 -0.39
C ASP A 336 12.28 9.23 -0.11
N VAL A 337 12.07 10.07 -1.15
CA VAL A 337 11.24 11.27 -1.06
C VAL A 337 9.79 10.92 -0.68
N ARG A 338 9.22 9.94 -1.35
CA ARG A 338 7.82 9.53 -1.14
C ARG A 338 7.60 8.94 0.26
N VAL A 339 8.50 8.06 0.71
CA VAL A 339 8.47 7.48 2.06
C VAL A 339 8.72 8.54 3.13
N GLY A 340 9.73 9.39 2.97
CA GLY A 340 10.05 10.45 3.91
C GLY A 340 8.91 11.46 4.10
N ARG A 341 8.19 11.79 3.01
CA ARG A 341 6.97 12.62 3.09
C ARG A 341 5.91 11.96 3.97
N HIS A 342 5.67 10.66 3.80
CA HIS A 342 4.71 9.93 4.63
C HIS A 342 5.12 9.87 6.09
N THR A 343 6.37 9.51 6.39
CA THR A 343 6.84 9.40 7.79
C THR A 343 6.77 10.74 8.51
N SER A 344 7.25 11.83 7.87
CA SER A 344 7.16 13.18 8.44
C SER A 344 5.70 13.61 8.65
N THR A 345 4.81 13.34 7.69
CA THR A 345 3.39 13.73 7.82
C THR A 345 2.71 13.00 9.00
N VAL A 346 3.01 11.71 9.21
CA VAL A 346 2.49 10.96 10.37
C VAL A 346 3.05 11.52 11.69
N LEU A 347 4.36 11.78 11.76
CA LEU A 347 4.98 12.35 12.96
C LEU A 347 4.44 13.75 13.27
N ARG A 348 4.28 14.61 12.25
CA ARG A 348 3.65 15.93 12.42
C ARG A 348 2.19 15.83 12.83
N THR A 349 1.49 14.77 12.42
CA THR A 349 0.12 14.52 12.90
C THR A 349 0.10 14.23 14.39
N MET A 350 1.05 13.44 14.92
CA MET A 350 1.17 13.19 16.37
C MET A 350 1.46 14.49 17.14
N GLU A 351 2.38 15.30 16.63
CA GLU A 351 2.74 16.59 17.22
C GLU A 351 1.56 17.56 17.20
N SER A 352 0.91 17.72 16.05
CA SER A 352 -0.27 18.57 15.89
C SER A 352 -1.43 18.13 16.77
N TRP A 353 -1.68 16.82 16.87
CA TRP A 353 -2.67 16.28 17.78
C TRP A 353 -2.36 16.64 19.22
N THR A 354 -1.12 16.52 19.65
CA THR A 354 -0.69 16.82 21.02
C THR A 354 -0.85 18.30 21.38
N GLU A 355 -0.58 19.20 20.44
CA GLU A 355 -0.83 20.62 20.61
C GLU A 355 -2.32 20.95 20.75
N LEU A 356 -3.18 20.30 19.96
CA LEU A 356 -4.62 20.48 20.00
C LEU A 356 -5.29 19.76 21.20
N HIS A 357 -4.71 18.65 21.66
CA HIS A 357 -5.23 17.77 22.70
C HIS A 357 -4.18 17.43 23.77
N PRO A 358 -3.69 18.41 24.56
CA PRO A 358 -2.57 18.19 25.50
C PRO A 358 -2.89 17.23 26.66
N ASP A 359 -4.16 16.96 26.91
CA ASP A 359 -4.64 15.96 27.88
C ASP A 359 -4.59 14.51 27.34
N ARG A 360 -4.42 14.34 26.03
CA ARG A 360 -4.33 13.04 25.34
C ARG A 360 -3.18 13.03 24.31
N PRO A 361 -1.94 13.21 24.78
CA PRO A 361 -0.79 13.39 23.89
C PRO A 361 -0.47 12.15 23.07
N LEU A 362 0.23 12.38 21.93
CA LEU A 362 0.87 11.37 21.10
C LEU A 362 2.33 11.78 20.90
N SER A 363 3.28 10.90 21.17
CA SER A 363 4.66 11.10 20.77
C SER A 363 5.38 9.79 20.49
N CYS A 364 6.21 9.81 19.45
CA CYS A 364 6.99 8.69 18.97
C CYS A 364 8.38 9.20 18.56
N ARG A 365 9.39 8.39 18.79
CA ARG A 365 10.77 8.60 18.32
C ARG A 365 11.27 7.37 17.55
N GLY A 366 12.45 7.48 16.93
CA GLY A 366 13.12 6.38 16.23
C GLY A 366 12.71 6.24 14.77
N VAL A 367 11.53 6.73 14.37
CA VAL A 367 11.12 6.76 12.94
C VAL A 367 11.75 7.96 12.26
N PRO A 368 12.41 7.79 11.09
CA PRO A 368 13.08 8.89 10.41
C PRO A 368 12.11 9.92 9.85
N ARG A 369 12.50 11.18 9.90
CA ARG A 369 11.83 12.27 9.20
C ARG A 369 12.29 12.34 7.75
N TYR A 370 11.63 13.18 6.97
CA TYR A 370 11.92 13.42 5.56
C TYR A 370 13.41 13.70 5.32
N ALA A 371 13.99 14.67 6.03
CA ALA A 371 15.39 15.04 5.87
C ALA A 371 16.36 13.89 6.19
N GLU A 372 16.05 13.05 7.17
CA GLU A 372 16.85 11.89 7.55
C GLU A 372 16.79 10.80 6.48
N VAL A 373 15.58 10.51 5.96
CA VAL A 373 15.42 9.53 4.87
C VAL A 373 16.17 9.99 3.61
N ILE A 374 16.13 11.28 3.29
CA ILE A 374 16.87 11.84 2.14
C ILE A 374 18.37 11.78 2.35
N ALA A 375 18.85 12.07 3.56
CA ALA A 375 20.30 12.13 3.85
C ALA A 375 20.95 10.75 3.92
N GLU A 376 20.25 9.75 4.45
CA GLU A 376 20.81 8.43 4.77
C GLU A 376 20.31 7.33 3.82
N GLY A 377 19.22 7.59 3.11
CA GLY A 377 18.52 6.63 2.25
C GLY A 377 17.58 5.71 3.03
N LEU A 378 16.47 5.31 2.39
CA LEU A 378 15.46 4.43 2.98
C LEU A 378 16.07 3.12 3.54
N GLY A 379 17.04 2.55 2.82
CA GLY A 379 17.65 1.28 3.18
C GLY A 379 18.45 1.29 4.48
N HIS A 380 18.91 2.46 4.94
CA HIS A 380 19.57 2.62 6.24
C HIS A 380 18.62 2.30 7.41
N TRP A 381 17.34 2.58 7.24
CA TRP A 381 16.30 2.40 8.25
C TRP A 381 15.59 1.05 8.22
N LEU A 382 16.00 0.16 7.33
CA LEU A 382 15.54 -1.22 7.25
C LEU A 382 16.51 -2.14 8.00
N HIS A 383 15.98 -3.00 8.85
CA HIS A 383 16.79 -3.86 9.70
C HIS A 383 17.10 -5.22 9.07
N ASP A 384 18.28 -5.77 9.35
CA ASP A 384 18.71 -7.08 8.87
C ASP A 384 17.88 -8.21 9.51
N PRO A 385 17.06 -8.93 8.75
CA PRO A 385 16.29 -10.07 9.28
C PRO A 385 17.16 -11.16 9.87
N SER A 386 18.41 -11.32 9.41
CA SER A 386 19.35 -12.32 9.92
C SER A 386 19.92 -11.96 11.31
N ALA A 387 19.88 -10.69 11.67
CA ALA A 387 20.34 -10.15 12.94
C ALA A 387 19.19 -9.93 13.95
N ALA A 388 17.95 -10.24 13.57
CA ALA A 388 16.79 -10.04 14.42
C ALA A 388 16.90 -10.80 15.76
N ALA A 389 16.57 -10.13 16.86
CA ALA A 389 16.49 -10.76 18.15
C ALA A 389 15.40 -11.86 18.19
N PRO A 390 15.53 -12.90 19.04
CA PRO A 390 14.52 -13.96 19.14
C PRO A 390 13.11 -13.39 19.38
N GLY A 391 12.15 -13.81 18.56
CA GLY A 391 10.76 -13.36 18.63
C GLY A 391 10.48 -11.98 18.02
N ARG A 392 11.48 -11.35 17.40
CA ARG A 392 11.32 -10.05 16.73
C ARG A 392 11.26 -10.14 15.19
N LEU A 393 11.31 -11.32 14.63
CA LEU A 393 11.15 -11.54 13.19
C LEU A 393 9.74 -12.05 12.92
N VAL A 394 9.01 -11.35 12.06
CA VAL A 394 7.65 -11.71 11.60
C VAL A 394 7.63 -11.77 10.09
N THR A 395 6.84 -12.69 9.54
CA THR A 395 6.60 -12.80 8.08
C THR A 395 5.25 -12.16 7.72
N GLU A 396 5.29 -11.30 6.68
CA GLU A 396 4.14 -10.70 6.04
C GLU A 396 3.64 -11.52 4.83
#